data_18ccb1d26c7ca72828d1f244bf94cac4
#
_entry.id   18ccb1d26c7ca72828d1f244bf94cac4
#
_cell.length_a   1.000
_cell.length_b   1.000
_cell.length_c   1.000
_cell.angle_alpha   90.00
_cell.angle_beta   90.00
_cell.angle_gamma   90.00
#
_symmetry.space_group_name_H-M   'P 1'
#
loop_
_entity.id
_entity.type
_entity.pdbx_description
1 polymer ?
#
loop_
_entity_poly.entity_id
_entity_poly.type
_entity_poly.pdbx_seq_one_letter_code
_entity_poly.pdbx_strand_id
1 'polypeptide(L)'
;MPSSPRTASDAAELERSRLQFEKMTQTPVPKLILGLAAPTILSMLITSIYNLADTFFVGQLSTSASGAVGVVSSLMAIIQALGFMLGHGAGGIISRSLGSQDTHAATKFASTSFFTALTFGAVLAVLGLAALPDFMMLLGSTDTILPHACAYARPILIAAPLMMSSLVMNNILRYEGKASFAMIGLVTGGVLNIVLDPVFIFGLGMGTGGAGTATALSQSISFCILLSMFLRGKTVSRFRITQVTRSARDFGQIFFNGAPSFGRQGLNSIGGMLLNIAARGYGDAAVAGMSIVSRIFQFVLSVAIGVGQGLQPVAAFNYGARRFARVRKAAIFTISTAFVFMAVLNSLCWFNAEPLIRLFRDDPEVTAVALPALRYQCVAMFLQPVIIVTNMMFQSIGKSGRATFLACCRQGVCFIPLILTLPHIWGLSGIELCQPIADGLTFCISVPFLLPFLKELKEQGDEE
;
A
#
# COMPACT_ATOMS: atom_id res chain seq x y z
N MET A 1 26.16 25.39 16.97
CA MET A 1 25.92 24.84 18.32
C MET A 1 24.42 24.71 18.51
N PRO A 2 23.87 23.56 18.91
CA PRO A 2 22.46 23.44 19.22
C PRO A 2 22.18 24.31 20.46
N SER A 3 21.17 25.18 20.38
CA SER A 3 20.71 25.98 21.47
C SER A 3 20.25 25.11 22.64
N SER A 4 20.64 25.46 23.89
CA SER A 4 20.17 24.76 25.09
C SER A 4 18.63 24.67 25.12
N PRO A 5 18.04 23.54 25.54
CA PRO A 5 16.59 23.36 25.56
C PRO A 5 15.94 24.42 26.45
N ARG A 6 14.99 25.20 25.91
CA ARG A 6 14.29 26.28 26.61
C ARG A 6 13.21 25.76 27.55
N THR A 7 12.74 24.54 27.39
CA THR A 7 11.70 23.93 28.24
C THR A 7 11.98 22.43 28.46
N ALA A 8 11.38 21.84 29.52
CA ALA A 8 11.43 20.39 29.75
C ALA A 8 10.86 19.57 28.57
N SER A 9 9.91 20.14 27.84
CA SER A 9 9.35 19.54 26.61
C SER A 9 10.39 19.46 25.50
N ASP A 10 11.23 20.51 25.34
CA ASP A 10 12.27 20.54 24.29
C ASP A 10 13.39 19.54 24.59
N ALA A 11 13.75 19.41 25.89
CA ALA A 11 14.74 18.42 26.34
C ALA A 11 14.27 16.98 26.05
N ALA A 12 13.01 16.66 26.34
CA ALA A 12 12.43 15.35 26.07
C ALA A 12 12.28 15.06 24.55
N GLU A 13 12.14 16.09 23.74
CA GLU A 13 12.08 15.95 22.26
C GLU A 13 13.47 15.67 21.71
N LEU A 14 14.48 16.37 22.18
CA LEU A 14 15.88 16.18 21.78
C LEU A 14 16.37 14.77 22.16
N GLU A 15 16.06 14.31 23.38
CA GLU A 15 16.40 12.96 23.83
C GLU A 15 15.75 11.88 22.98
N ARG A 16 14.46 12.03 22.64
CA ARG A 16 13.75 11.09 21.74
C ARG A 16 14.38 11.05 20.34
N SER A 17 14.71 12.20 19.79
CA SER A 17 15.39 12.31 18.50
C SER A 17 16.74 11.60 18.53
N ARG A 18 17.50 11.78 19.59
CA ARG A 18 18.81 11.13 19.80
C ARG A 18 18.67 9.61 19.90
N LEU A 19 17.77 9.11 20.75
CA LEU A 19 17.54 7.67 20.91
C LEU A 19 17.08 7.02 19.59
N GLN A 20 16.28 7.74 18.83
CA GLN A 20 15.85 7.26 17.51
C GLN A 20 17.01 7.23 16.51
N PHE A 21 17.84 8.27 16.51
CA PHE A 21 19.03 8.32 15.67
C PHE A 21 19.98 7.17 15.98
N GLU A 22 20.29 6.92 17.24
CA GLU A 22 21.11 5.81 17.69
C GLU A 22 20.49 4.44 17.25
N LYS A 23 19.20 4.27 17.48
CA LYS A 23 18.49 3.05 17.05
C LYS A 23 18.60 2.81 15.55
N MET A 24 18.37 3.82 14.72
CA MET A 24 18.32 3.68 13.27
C MET A 24 19.72 3.54 12.63
N THR A 25 20.75 4.13 13.26
CA THR A 25 22.11 4.14 12.72
C THR A 25 23.05 3.12 13.35
N GLN A 26 22.77 2.62 14.57
CA GLN A 26 23.68 1.72 15.27
C GLN A 26 23.14 0.29 15.37
N THR A 27 21.80 0.07 15.43
CA THR A 27 21.25 -1.29 15.50
C THR A 27 21.67 -2.11 14.27
N PRO A 28 22.05 -3.39 14.44
CA PRO A 28 22.38 -4.28 13.32
C PRO A 28 21.25 -4.29 12.27
N VAL A 29 21.62 -4.08 11.00
CA VAL A 29 20.68 -3.94 9.88
C VAL A 29 19.66 -5.09 9.79
N PRO A 30 20.04 -6.38 9.92
CA PRO A 30 19.09 -7.48 9.89
C PRO A 30 18.03 -7.38 10.99
N LYS A 31 18.44 -7.12 12.23
CA LYS A 31 17.54 -6.98 13.37
C LYS A 31 16.58 -5.80 13.20
N LEU A 32 17.09 -4.70 12.67
CA LEU A 32 16.29 -3.50 12.43
C LEU A 32 15.23 -3.74 11.36
N ILE A 33 15.62 -4.31 10.21
CA ILE A 33 14.69 -4.58 9.10
C ILE A 33 13.62 -5.59 9.51
N LEU A 34 14.00 -6.71 10.11
CA LEU A 34 13.04 -7.73 10.54
C LEU A 34 12.08 -7.19 11.60
N GLY A 35 12.57 -6.38 12.54
CA GLY A 35 11.75 -5.74 13.56
C GLY A 35 10.74 -4.72 13.00
N LEU A 36 11.01 -4.13 11.83
CA LEU A 36 10.10 -3.22 11.14
C LEU A 36 9.21 -3.93 10.11
N ALA A 37 9.74 -4.97 9.47
CA ALA A 37 9.00 -5.74 8.47
C ALA A 37 7.92 -6.63 9.10
N ALA A 38 8.18 -7.30 10.21
CA ALA A 38 7.23 -8.22 10.83
C ALA A 38 5.88 -7.56 11.18
N PRO A 39 5.83 -6.40 11.89
CA PRO A 39 4.56 -5.70 12.12
C PRO A 39 3.89 -5.25 10.83
N THR A 40 4.67 -4.88 9.82
CA THR A 40 4.12 -4.41 8.55
C THR A 40 3.53 -5.56 7.73
N ILE A 41 4.20 -6.71 7.69
CA ILE A 41 3.66 -7.93 7.05
C ILE A 41 2.34 -8.32 7.71
N LEU A 42 2.29 -8.36 9.04
CA LEU A 42 1.06 -8.69 9.77
C LEU A 42 -0.07 -7.71 9.42
N SER A 43 0.23 -6.41 9.35
CA SER A 43 -0.73 -5.39 8.94
C SER A 43 -1.26 -5.62 7.54
N MET A 44 -0.39 -5.96 6.57
CA MET A 44 -0.79 -6.22 5.19
C MET A 44 -1.64 -7.48 5.07
N LEU A 45 -1.30 -8.54 5.79
CA LEU A 45 -2.10 -9.78 5.81
C LEU A 45 -3.49 -9.54 6.41
N ILE A 46 -3.58 -8.83 7.53
CA ILE A 46 -4.87 -8.47 8.14
C ILE A 46 -5.71 -7.62 7.18
N THR A 47 -5.08 -6.66 6.48
CA THR A 47 -5.76 -5.87 5.45
C THR A 47 -6.34 -6.75 4.33
N SER A 48 -5.59 -7.72 3.86
CA SER A 48 -6.06 -8.67 2.85
C SER A 48 -7.23 -9.52 3.36
N ILE A 49 -7.15 -9.98 4.61
CA ILE A 49 -8.20 -10.80 5.23
C ILE A 49 -9.49 -10.00 5.43
N TYR A 50 -9.42 -8.76 5.93
CA TYR A 50 -10.66 -8.00 6.13
C TYR A 50 -11.33 -7.63 4.80
N ASN A 51 -10.56 -7.32 3.75
CA ASN A 51 -11.12 -7.09 2.42
C ASN A 51 -11.84 -8.32 1.85
N LEU A 52 -11.31 -9.53 2.12
CA LEU A 52 -11.97 -10.77 1.74
C LEU A 52 -13.24 -11.00 2.56
N ALA A 53 -13.21 -10.74 3.87
CA ALA A 53 -14.36 -10.89 4.76
C ALA A 53 -15.50 -9.94 4.38
N ASP A 54 -15.22 -8.67 4.13
CA ASP A 54 -16.21 -7.69 3.67
C ASP A 54 -16.87 -8.13 2.36
N THR A 55 -16.06 -8.55 1.37
CA THR A 55 -16.58 -9.09 0.11
C THR A 55 -17.47 -10.32 0.32
N PHE A 56 -17.11 -11.21 1.25
CA PHE A 56 -17.86 -12.41 1.58
C PHE A 56 -19.23 -12.08 2.22
N PHE A 57 -19.24 -11.21 3.23
CA PHE A 57 -20.48 -10.86 3.93
C PHE A 57 -21.44 -10.09 3.03
N VAL A 58 -20.98 -9.11 2.28
CA VAL A 58 -21.84 -8.35 1.35
C VAL A 58 -22.33 -9.23 0.21
N GLY A 59 -21.50 -10.18 -0.26
CA GLY A 59 -21.87 -11.13 -1.30
C GLY A 59 -23.04 -12.05 -0.93
N GLN A 60 -23.29 -12.27 0.36
CA GLN A 60 -24.44 -13.08 0.84
C GLN A 60 -25.78 -12.36 0.73
N LEU A 61 -25.82 -11.03 0.57
CA LEU A 61 -27.06 -10.26 0.51
C LEU A 61 -27.79 -10.46 -0.82
N SER A 62 -27.13 -10.17 -1.94
CA SER A 62 -27.67 -10.31 -3.29
C SER A 62 -26.58 -10.13 -4.34
N THR A 63 -26.86 -10.51 -5.59
CA THR A 63 -25.97 -10.27 -6.72
C THR A 63 -25.71 -8.78 -6.92
N SER A 64 -26.73 -7.92 -6.80
CA SER A 64 -26.59 -6.47 -6.92
C SER A 64 -25.77 -5.88 -5.78
N ALA A 65 -25.91 -6.38 -4.55
CA ALA A 65 -25.07 -6.00 -3.42
C ALA A 65 -23.60 -6.40 -3.64
N SER A 66 -23.35 -7.61 -4.17
CA SER A 66 -22.01 -8.04 -4.54
C SER A 66 -21.41 -7.13 -5.63
N GLY A 67 -22.20 -6.70 -6.61
CA GLY A 67 -21.80 -5.70 -7.61
C GLY A 67 -21.41 -4.35 -6.99
N ALA A 68 -22.13 -3.92 -5.95
CA ALA A 68 -21.83 -2.68 -5.24
C ALA A 68 -20.44 -2.69 -4.56
N VAL A 69 -19.97 -3.86 -4.09
CA VAL A 69 -18.59 -3.99 -3.56
C VAL A 69 -17.55 -3.60 -4.61
N GLY A 70 -17.75 -4.03 -5.86
CA GLY A 70 -16.85 -3.69 -6.97
C GLY A 70 -16.79 -2.18 -7.23
N VAL A 71 -17.96 -1.52 -7.25
CA VAL A 71 -18.05 -0.06 -7.45
C VAL A 71 -17.39 0.69 -6.29
N VAL A 72 -17.70 0.32 -5.05
CA VAL A 72 -17.15 0.96 -3.84
C VAL A 72 -15.66 0.69 -3.68
N SER A 73 -15.17 -0.47 -4.16
CA SER A 73 -13.72 -0.75 -4.21
C SER A 73 -12.96 0.28 -5.06
N SER A 74 -13.58 0.80 -6.12
CA SER A 74 -12.99 1.90 -6.93
C SER A 74 -12.89 3.19 -6.12
N LEU A 75 -13.91 3.53 -5.33
CA LEU A 75 -13.86 4.65 -4.38
C LEU A 75 -12.75 4.47 -3.34
N MET A 76 -12.66 3.28 -2.75
CA MET A 76 -11.62 2.94 -1.78
C MET A 76 -10.22 3.04 -2.41
N ALA A 77 -10.06 2.63 -3.65
CA ALA A 77 -8.79 2.76 -4.39
C ALA A 77 -8.38 4.22 -4.57
N ILE A 78 -9.32 5.14 -4.83
CA ILE A 78 -9.05 6.59 -4.91
C ILE A 78 -8.56 7.12 -3.55
N ILE A 79 -9.28 6.80 -2.47
CA ILE A 79 -8.91 7.21 -1.10
C ILE A 79 -7.51 6.68 -0.75
N GLN A 80 -7.23 5.42 -1.06
CA GLN A 80 -5.92 4.80 -0.81
C GLN A 80 -4.81 5.39 -1.67
N ALA A 81 -5.06 5.64 -2.96
CA ALA A 81 -4.07 6.22 -3.85
C ALA A 81 -3.61 7.61 -3.38
N LEU A 82 -4.56 8.47 -3.02
CA LEU A 82 -4.28 9.80 -2.48
C LEU A 82 -3.62 9.73 -1.10
N GLY A 83 -4.13 8.88 -0.20
CA GLY A 83 -3.56 8.69 1.13
C GLY A 83 -2.13 8.14 1.08
N PHE A 84 -1.84 7.17 0.22
CA PHE A 84 -0.48 6.64 0.03
C PHE A 84 0.44 7.64 -0.67
N MET A 85 -0.07 8.42 -1.62
CA MET A 85 0.70 9.48 -2.25
C MET A 85 1.21 10.49 -1.21
N LEU A 86 0.32 10.99 -0.39
CA LEU A 86 0.67 11.94 0.68
C LEU A 86 1.53 11.28 1.77
N GLY A 87 1.16 10.07 2.19
CA GLY A 87 1.83 9.35 3.27
C GLY A 87 3.25 8.90 2.94
N HIS A 88 3.46 8.25 1.80
CA HIS A 88 4.80 7.84 1.35
C HIS A 88 5.62 9.06 0.89
N GLY A 89 4.97 10.04 0.25
CA GLY A 89 5.63 11.25 -0.21
C GLY A 89 6.27 12.03 0.93
N ALA A 90 5.50 12.32 1.97
CA ALA A 90 6.00 12.98 3.17
C ALA A 90 6.89 12.07 4.02
N GLY A 91 6.51 10.79 4.19
CA GLY A 91 7.24 9.84 5.02
C GLY A 91 8.70 9.70 4.64
N GLY A 92 9.00 9.57 3.34
CA GLY A 92 10.39 9.53 2.86
C GLY A 92 11.17 10.81 3.17
N ILE A 93 10.54 11.98 3.04
CA ILE A 93 11.16 13.27 3.40
C ILE A 93 11.39 13.34 4.91
N ILE A 94 10.38 13.01 5.71
CA ILE A 94 10.46 13.01 7.19
C ILE A 94 11.60 12.12 7.65
N SER A 95 11.67 10.89 7.15
CA SER A 95 12.71 9.95 7.57
C SER A 95 14.13 10.43 7.21
N ARG A 96 14.32 11.03 6.01
CA ARG A 96 15.61 11.63 5.63
C ARG A 96 15.94 12.84 6.50
N SER A 97 14.97 13.71 6.79
CA SER A 97 15.15 14.88 7.67
C SER A 97 15.55 14.45 9.08
N LEU A 98 14.93 13.40 9.62
CA LEU A 98 15.32 12.84 10.91
C LEU A 98 16.73 12.22 10.87
N GLY A 99 17.12 11.63 9.76
CA GLY A 99 18.49 11.15 9.54
C GLY A 99 19.53 12.25 9.52
N SER A 100 19.19 13.40 8.96
CA SER A 100 20.03 14.62 9.02
C SER A 100 19.82 15.46 10.29
N GLN A 101 19.07 14.95 11.27
CA GLN A 101 18.75 15.60 12.55
C GLN A 101 17.95 16.92 12.43
N ASP A 102 17.27 17.14 11.29
CA ASP A 102 16.36 18.27 11.08
C ASP A 102 14.92 17.91 11.50
N THR A 103 14.65 18.00 12.81
CA THR A 103 13.34 17.73 13.39
C THR A 103 12.29 18.78 12.99
N HIS A 104 12.72 20.00 12.67
CA HIS A 104 11.82 21.06 12.22
C HIS A 104 11.24 20.74 10.84
N ALA A 105 12.08 20.36 9.88
CA ALA A 105 11.62 19.92 8.56
C ALA A 105 10.71 18.68 8.69
N ALA A 106 11.08 17.69 9.52
CA ALA A 106 10.24 16.52 9.75
C ALA A 106 8.83 16.90 10.25
N THR A 107 8.71 17.79 11.23
CA THR A 107 7.42 18.27 11.76
C THR A 107 6.65 19.09 10.72
N LYS A 108 7.33 19.94 9.94
CA LYS A 108 6.73 20.70 8.83
C LYS A 108 6.07 19.78 7.80
N PHE A 109 6.79 18.79 7.31
CA PHE A 109 6.25 17.86 6.29
C PHE A 109 5.19 16.91 6.86
N ALA A 110 5.30 16.48 8.13
CA ALA A 110 4.27 15.70 8.81
C ALA A 110 2.97 16.50 8.95
N SER A 111 3.05 17.74 9.43
CA SER A 111 1.89 18.62 9.56
C SER A 111 1.24 18.90 8.20
N THR A 112 2.06 19.25 7.20
CA THR A 112 1.57 19.55 5.85
C THR A 112 0.82 18.36 5.24
N SER A 113 1.39 17.16 5.28
CA SER A 113 0.75 15.99 4.70
C SER A 113 -0.52 15.55 5.43
N PHE A 114 -0.53 15.65 6.77
CA PHE A 114 -1.71 15.33 7.58
C PHE A 114 -2.89 16.26 7.27
N PHE A 115 -2.67 17.58 7.34
CA PHE A 115 -3.74 18.53 7.06
C PHE A 115 -4.17 18.55 5.59
N THR A 116 -3.25 18.29 4.66
CA THR A 116 -3.60 18.13 3.24
C THR A 116 -4.47 16.88 3.02
N ALA A 117 -4.17 15.77 3.68
CA ALA A 117 -4.99 14.56 3.60
C ALA A 117 -6.39 14.79 4.18
N LEU A 118 -6.48 15.50 5.31
CA LEU A 118 -7.76 15.87 5.91
C LEU A 118 -8.59 16.74 4.95
N THR A 119 -7.95 17.73 4.32
CA THR A 119 -8.60 18.63 3.35
C THR A 119 -9.05 17.87 2.09
N PHE A 120 -8.18 17.04 1.50
CA PHE A 120 -8.53 16.25 0.32
C PHE A 120 -9.66 15.27 0.60
N GLY A 121 -9.63 14.62 1.78
CA GLY A 121 -10.72 13.75 2.22
C GLY A 121 -12.03 14.52 2.43
N ALA A 122 -11.96 15.73 2.98
CA ALA A 122 -13.14 16.59 3.16
C ALA A 122 -13.72 17.05 1.81
N VAL A 123 -12.86 17.45 0.86
CA VAL A 123 -13.28 17.81 -0.50
C VAL A 123 -13.93 16.62 -1.19
N LEU A 124 -13.31 15.44 -1.11
CA LEU A 124 -13.89 14.20 -1.67
C LEU A 124 -15.23 13.86 -1.03
N ALA A 125 -15.36 14.03 0.30
CA ALA A 125 -16.62 13.81 1.02
C ALA A 125 -17.71 14.76 0.54
N VAL A 126 -17.43 16.06 0.50
CA VAL A 126 -18.42 17.08 0.09
C VAL A 126 -18.84 16.88 -1.36
N LEU A 127 -17.90 16.75 -2.29
CA LEU A 127 -18.20 16.57 -3.72
C LEU A 127 -18.86 15.21 -3.98
N GLY A 128 -18.35 14.15 -3.36
CA GLY A 128 -18.90 12.80 -3.53
C GLY A 128 -20.29 12.64 -2.94
N LEU A 129 -20.61 13.29 -1.81
CA LEU A 129 -21.96 13.27 -1.23
C LEU A 129 -22.94 14.16 -1.98
N ALA A 130 -22.47 15.31 -2.50
CA ALA A 130 -23.31 16.24 -3.26
C ALA A 130 -23.82 15.62 -4.58
N ALA A 131 -23.00 14.79 -5.22
CA ALA A 131 -23.29 14.13 -6.49
C ALA A 131 -23.20 12.59 -6.35
N LEU A 132 -23.66 12.03 -5.24
CA LEU A 132 -23.44 10.61 -4.91
C LEU A 132 -23.94 9.63 -5.98
N PRO A 133 -25.15 9.73 -6.55
CA PRO A 133 -25.58 8.84 -7.61
C PRO A 133 -24.72 8.94 -8.87
N ASP A 134 -24.45 10.16 -9.33
CA ASP A 134 -23.65 10.40 -10.53
C ASP A 134 -22.21 9.88 -10.33
N PHE A 135 -21.65 10.06 -9.14
CA PHE A 135 -20.35 9.58 -8.78
C PHE A 135 -20.29 8.05 -8.78
N MET A 136 -21.29 7.36 -8.25
CA MET A 136 -21.35 5.90 -8.31
C MET A 136 -21.54 5.39 -9.73
N MET A 137 -22.34 6.06 -10.56
CA MET A 137 -22.47 5.74 -11.98
C MET A 137 -21.14 5.93 -12.73
N LEU A 138 -20.41 7.01 -12.46
CA LEU A 138 -19.07 7.25 -13.03
C LEU A 138 -18.07 6.14 -12.64
N LEU A 139 -18.19 5.57 -11.44
CA LEU A 139 -17.35 4.46 -10.97
C LEU A 139 -17.79 3.09 -11.50
N GLY A 140 -18.82 3.04 -12.35
CA GLY A 140 -19.25 1.82 -13.06
C GLY A 140 -20.48 1.13 -12.45
N SER A 141 -21.30 1.84 -11.69
CA SER A 141 -22.60 1.33 -11.22
C SER A 141 -23.59 1.16 -12.37
N THR A 142 -24.56 0.28 -12.18
CA THR A 142 -25.76 0.14 -13.01
C THR A 142 -26.98 0.57 -12.21
N ASP A 143 -28.12 0.79 -12.88
CA ASP A 143 -29.36 1.22 -12.21
C ASP A 143 -29.78 0.27 -11.08
N THR A 144 -29.54 -1.03 -11.24
CA THR A 144 -29.86 -2.05 -10.24
C THR A 144 -28.86 -2.09 -9.08
N ILE A 145 -27.60 -1.73 -9.32
CA ILE A 145 -26.54 -1.70 -8.31
C ILE A 145 -26.53 -0.37 -7.55
N LEU A 146 -26.99 0.72 -8.20
CA LEU A 146 -26.88 2.08 -7.69
C LEU A 146 -27.41 2.29 -6.27
N PRO A 147 -28.59 1.78 -5.88
CA PRO A 147 -29.08 1.94 -4.51
C PRO A 147 -28.13 1.32 -3.47
N HIS A 148 -27.62 0.13 -3.76
CA HIS A 148 -26.68 -0.58 -2.90
C HIS A 148 -25.30 0.13 -2.84
N ALA A 149 -24.80 0.60 -3.98
CA ALA A 149 -23.56 1.35 -4.05
C ALA A 149 -23.64 2.68 -3.29
N CYS A 150 -24.73 3.42 -3.43
CA CYS A 150 -24.97 4.67 -2.71
C CYS A 150 -25.07 4.43 -1.19
N ALA A 151 -25.80 3.40 -0.77
CA ALA A 151 -25.93 3.05 0.65
C ALA A 151 -24.57 2.69 1.27
N TYR A 152 -23.75 1.94 0.54
CA TYR A 152 -22.42 1.53 0.98
C TYR A 152 -21.42 2.70 0.97
N ALA A 153 -21.39 3.50 -0.08
CA ALA A 153 -20.43 4.58 -0.26
C ALA A 153 -20.65 5.78 0.69
N ARG A 154 -21.91 6.06 1.07
CA ARG A 154 -22.25 7.23 1.89
C ARG A 154 -21.49 7.29 3.22
N PRO A 155 -21.45 6.25 4.07
CA PRO A 155 -20.69 6.27 5.31
C PRO A 155 -19.17 6.39 5.05
N ILE A 156 -18.66 5.75 4.00
CA ILE A 156 -17.25 5.80 3.62
C ILE A 156 -16.83 7.21 3.21
N LEU A 157 -17.65 7.91 2.43
CA LEU A 157 -17.38 9.29 2.04
C LEU A 157 -17.36 10.22 3.26
N ILE A 158 -18.29 10.04 4.21
CA ILE A 158 -18.30 10.80 5.47
C ILE A 158 -17.00 10.57 6.25
N ALA A 159 -16.50 9.34 6.27
CA ALA A 159 -15.26 8.98 6.96
C ALA A 159 -13.99 9.25 6.13
N ALA A 160 -14.08 9.60 4.84
CA ALA A 160 -12.94 9.78 3.96
C ALA A 160 -11.84 10.72 4.49
N PRO A 161 -12.15 11.86 5.15
CA PRO A 161 -11.12 12.70 5.76
C PRO A 161 -10.30 11.96 6.81
N LEU A 162 -10.95 11.17 7.66
CA LEU A 162 -10.31 10.38 8.72
C LEU A 162 -9.51 9.23 8.12
N MET A 163 -10.06 8.55 7.10
CA MET A 163 -9.40 7.44 6.41
C MET A 163 -8.11 7.87 5.71
N MET A 164 -8.14 8.97 4.95
CA MET A 164 -6.95 9.49 4.27
C MET A 164 -5.89 9.94 5.27
N SER A 165 -6.29 10.65 6.33
CA SER A 165 -5.38 11.09 7.39
C SER A 165 -4.80 9.91 8.18
N SER A 166 -5.58 8.85 8.41
CA SER A 166 -5.13 7.60 9.03
C SER A 166 -4.04 6.93 8.21
N LEU A 167 -4.19 6.86 6.88
CA LEU A 167 -3.16 6.33 5.98
C LEU A 167 -1.87 7.15 6.04
N VAL A 168 -1.97 8.47 6.10
CA VAL A 168 -0.80 9.36 6.26
C VAL A 168 -0.12 9.12 7.59
N MET A 169 -0.86 9.10 8.70
CA MET A 169 -0.30 8.82 10.05
C MET A 169 0.38 7.45 10.13
N ASN A 170 -0.26 6.43 9.56
CA ASN A 170 0.31 5.08 9.50
C ASN A 170 1.65 5.06 8.76
N ASN A 171 1.73 5.75 7.62
CA ASN A 171 2.97 5.86 6.86
C ASN A 171 4.05 6.64 7.62
N ILE A 172 3.72 7.78 8.24
CA ILE A 172 4.68 8.58 9.03
C ILE A 172 5.25 7.72 10.17
N LEU A 173 4.40 7.00 10.92
CA LEU A 173 4.86 6.10 12.00
C LEU A 173 5.84 5.04 11.48
N ARG A 174 5.57 4.45 10.34
CA ARG A 174 6.49 3.47 9.72
C ARG A 174 7.82 4.11 9.33
N TYR A 175 7.78 5.28 8.67
CA TYR A 175 8.98 6.00 8.25
C TYR A 175 9.79 6.57 9.43
N GLU A 176 9.17 6.79 10.58
CA GLU A 176 9.87 7.05 11.83
C GLU A 176 10.44 5.79 12.50
N GLY A 177 10.32 4.60 11.88
CA GLY A 177 10.80 3.35 12.47
C GLY A 177 9.92 2.83 13.63
N LYS A 178 8.65 3.22 13.67
CA LYS A 178 7.66 2.85 14.70
C LYS A 178 6.56 1.96 14.11
N ALA A 179 6.95 0.97 13.31
CA ALA A 179 6.04 0.09 12.58
C ALA A 179 5.04 -0.65 13.51
N SER A 180 5.43 -0.99 14.74
CA SER A 180 4.53 -1.62 15.70
C SER A 180 3.34 -0.72 16.08
N PHE A 181 3.54 0.59 16.22
CA PHE A 181 2.45 1.53 16.48
C PHE A 181 1.52 1.67 15.27
N ALA A 182 2.10 1.73 14.07
CA ALA A 182 1.34 1.72 12.83
C ALA A 182 0.49 0.45 12.71
N MET A 183 1.05 -0.71 13.07
CA MET A 183 0.36 -2.00 13.10
C MET A 183 -0.84 -1.98 14.04
N ILE A 184 -0.69 -1.48 15.27
CA ILE A 184 -1.79 -1.46 16.26
C ILE A 184 -3.01 -0.74 15.68
N GLY A 185 -2.84 0.44 15.08
CA GLY A 185 -3.96 1.17 14.48
C GLY A 185 -4.63 0.39 13.34
N LEU A 186 -3.83 -0.13 12.42
CA LEU A 186 -4.34 -0.79 11.21
C LEU A 186 -4.98 -2.15 11.53
N VAL A 187 -4.34 -2.95 12.38
CA VAL A 187 -4.86 -4.27 12.79
C VAL A 187 -6.15 -4.12 13.60
N THR A 188 -6.21 -3.16 14.52
CA THR A 188 -7.43 -2.90 15.28
C THR A 188 -8.58 -2.51 14.36
N GLY A 189 -8.32 -1.61 13.38
CA GLY A 189 -9.33 -1.24 12.39
C GLY A 189 -9.80 -2.44 11.56
N GLY A 190 -8.86 -3.26 11.06
CA GLY A 190 -9.19 -4.46 10.26
C GLY A 190 -9.97 -5.52 11.03
N VAL A 191 -9.54 -5.87 12.25
CA VAL A 191 -10.24 -6.83 13.10
C VAL A 191 -11.62 -6.32 13.48
N LEU A 192 -11.73 -5.04 13.82
CA LEU A 192 -13.00 -4.43 14.18
C LEU A 192 -13.98 -4.42 12.99
N ASN A 193 -13.50 -4.20 11.77
CA ASN A 193 -14.32 -4.28 10.56
C ASN A 193 -14.90 -5.69 10.38
N ILE A 194 -14.08 -6.76 10.49
CA ILE A 194 -14.53 -8.15 10.37
C ILE A 194 -15.63 -8.47 11.39
N VAL A 195 -15.54 -7.93 12.61
CA VAL A 195 -16.54 -8.17 13.67
C VAL A 195 -17.79 -7.33 13.45
N LEU A 196 -17.66 -6.09 13.00
CA LEU A 196 -18.79 -5.17 12.84
C LEU A 196 -19.59 -5.44 11.56
N ASP A 197 -18.99 -5.97 10.51
CA ASP A 197 -19.68 -6.29 9.26
C ASP A 197 -20.92 -7.17 9.49
N PRO A 198 -20.82 -8.38 10.06
CA PRO A 198 -21.99 -9.21 10.27
C PRO A 198 -23.01 -8.59 11.25
N VAL A 199 -22.55 -7.81 12.23
CA VAL A 199 -23.43 -7.14 13.19
C VAL A 199 -24.30 -6.09 12.49
N PHE A 200 -23.71 -5.22 11.67
CA PHE A 200 -24.44 -4.18 10.98
C PHE A 200 -25.21 -4.70 9.75
N ILE A 201 -24.63 -5.62 9.00
CA ILE A 201 -25.24 -6.17 7.78
C ILE A 201 -26.49 -6.99 8.15
N PHE A 202 -26.33 -7.98 9.04
CA PHE A 202 -27.35 -8.97 9.36
C PHE A 202 -28.05 -8.69 10.69
N GLY A 203 -27.27 -8.37 11.74
CA GLY A 203 -27.82 -8.15 13.10
C GLY A 203 -28.74 -6.94 13.17
N LEU A 204 -28.36 -5.83 12.55
CA LEU A 204 -29.16 -4.60 12.48
C LEU A 204 -29.96 -4.49 11.16
N GLY A 205 -29.80 -5.42 10.23
CA GLY A 205 -30.54 -5.44 8.98
C GLY A 205 -30.22 -4.27 8.03
N MET A 206 -29.05 -3.63 8.18
CA MET A 206 -28.68 -2.45 7.40
C MET A 206 -28.22 -2.79 5.98
N GLY A 207 -28.04 -4.06 5.63
CA GLY A 207 -27.58 -4.50 4.33
C GLY A 207 -26.25 -3.89 3.92
N THR A 208 -26.13 -3.43 2.66
CA THR A 208 -24.88 -2.81 2.14
C THR A 208 -24.50 -1.52 2.87
N GLY A 209 -25.48 -0.76 3.37
CA GLY A 209 -25.23 0.41 4.23
C GLY A 209 -24.56 0.04 5.55
N GLY A 210 -24.83 -1.17 6.06
CA GLY A 210 -24.19 -1.74 7.25
C GLY A 210 -22.69 -1.98 7.02
N ALA A 211 -22.31 -2.57 5.90
CA ALA A 211 -20.91 -2.76 5.53
C ALA A 211 -20.16 -1.43 5.43
N GLY A 212 -20.74 -0.43 4.77
CA GLY A 212 -20.16 0.92 4.71
C GLY A 212 -20.00 1.56 6.08
N THR A 213 -20.98 1.38 6.96
CA THR A 213 -20.95 1.91 8.34
C THR A 213 -19.89 1.20 9.19
N ALA A 214 -19.77 -0.12 9.07
CA ALA A 214 -18.75 -0.91 9.74
C ALA A 214 -17.35 -0.47 9.33
N THR A 215 -17.12 -0.29 8.03
CA THR A 215 -15.85 0.21 7.49
C THR A 215 -15.54 1.63 7.99
N ALA A 216 -16.51 2.55 7.89
CA ALA A 216 -16.35 3.93 8.34
C ALA A 216 -16.02 4.02 9.84
N LEU A 217 -16.73 3.27 10.67
CA LEU A 217 -16.51 3.25 12.12
C LEU A 217 -15.16 2.64 12.48
N SER A 218 -14.82 1.50 11.90
CA SER A 218 -13.53 0.81 12.13
C SER A 218 -12.34 1.68 11.76
N GLN A 219 -12.41 2.36 10.61
CA GLN A 219 -11.36 3.27 10.16
C GLN A 219 -11.29 4.54 11.01
N SER A 220 -12.44 5.04 11.51
CA SER A 220 -12.47 6.18 12.43
C SER A 220 -11.83 5.83 13.78
N ILE A 221 -12.07 4.63 14.30
CA ILE A 221 -11.40 4.13 15.52
C ILE A 221 -9.90 3.97 15.29
N SER A 222 -9.50 3.40 14.15
CA SER A 222 -8.08 3.33 13.75
C SER A 222 -7.43 4.71 13.73
N PHE A 223 -8.11 5.70 13.14
CA PHE A 223 -7.66 7.10 13.13
C PHE A 223 -7.45 7.64 14.55
N CYS A 224 -8.41 7.44 15.46
CA CYS A 224 -8.31 7.90 16.85
C CYS A 224 -7.13 7.25 17.59
N ILE A 225 -6.90 5.95 17.37
CA ILE A 225 -5.76 5.21 17.95
C ILE A 225 -4.45 5.82 17.45
N LEU A 226 -4.30 5.98 16.14
CA LEU A 226 -3.08 6.54 15.54
C LEU A 226 -2.86 7.98 15.99
N LEU A 227 -3.89 8.82 15.99
CA LEU A 227 -3.82 10.20 16.45
C LEU A 227 -3.39 10.29 17.91
N SER A 228 -3.90 9.38 18.77
CA SER A 228 -3.51 9.34 20.19
C SER A 228 -2.00 9.12 20.37
N MET A 229 -1.34 8.41 19.45
CA MET A 229 0.10 8.17 19.51
C MET A 229 0.91 9.43 19.21
N PHE A 230 0.43 10.26 18.28
CA PHE A 230 1.02 11.57 18.00
C PHE A 230 0.80 12.55 19.16
N LEU A 231 -0.44 12.62 19.68
CA LEU A 231 -0.78 13.53 20.79
C LEU A 231 -0.06 13.19 22.09
N ARG A 232 0.13 11.89 22.37
CA ARG A 232 0.92 11.43 23.54
C ARG A 232 2.44 11.59 23.35
N GLY A 233 2.88 12.20 22.26
CA GLY A 233 4.28 12.45 22.00
C GLY A 233 5.13 11.20 21.83
N LYS A 234 4.56 10.09 21.35
CA LYS A 234 5.32 8.86 21.04
C LYS A 234 6.09 8.95 19.72
N THR A 235 5.89 10.01 18.95
CA THR A 235 6.54 10.35 17.68
C THR A 235 7.56 11.48 17.86
N VAL A 236 8.52 11.56 16.95
CA VAL A 236 9.45 12.71 16.89
C VAL A 236 8.78 13.88 16.18
N SER A 237 8.19 13.62 15.02
CA SER A 237 7.37 14.61 14.30
C SER A 237 6.03 14.85 15.02
N ARG A 238 5.53 16.08 14.92
CA ARG A 238 4.28 16.51 15.53
C ARG A 238 3.35 17.13 14.50
N PHE A 239 2.06 17.18 14.80
CA PHE A 239 1.08 17.91 14.00
C PHE A 239 0.86 19.29 14.60
N ARG A 240 1.34 20.33 13.91
CA ARG A 240 1.16 21.74 14.28
C ARG A 240 0.61 22.49 13.08
N ILE A 241 -0.58 23.02 13.18
CA ILE A 241 -1.22 23.77 12.10
C ILE A 241 -0.39 24.99 11.68
N THR A 242 0.34 25.57 12.64
CA THR A 242 1.24 26.72 12.42
C THR A 242 2.48 26.39 11.58
N GLN A 243 2.82 25.11 11.46
CA GLN A 243 3.97 24.63 10.69
C GLN A 243 3.58 24.04 9.34
N VAL A 244 2.30 24.10 8.97
CA VAL A 244 1.87 23.74 7.61
C VAL A 244 2.53 24.70 6.62
N THR A 245 3.21 24.13 5.64
CA THR A 245 3.90 24.94 4.63
C THR A 245 2.92 25.76 3.80
N ARG A 246 3.36 26.94 3.38
CA ARG A 246 2.69 27.75 2.35
C ARG A 246 3.43 27.73 1.03
N SER A 247 4.54 26.99 0.96
CA SER A 247 5.38 26.91 -0.23
C SER A 247 4.86 25.86 -1.20
N ALA A 248 4.53 26.26 -2.42
CA ALA A 248 4.18 25.34 -3.51
C ALA A 248 5.29 24.33 -3.81
N ARG A 249 6.55 24.69 -3.55
CA ARG A 249 7.71 23.80 -3.70
C ARG A 249 7.66 22.61 -2.74
N ASP A 250 7.29 22.85 -1.48
CA ASP A 250 7.21 21.79 -0.47
C ASP A 250 6.04 20.83 -0.77
N PHE A 251 4.89 21.38 -1.20
CA PHE A 251 3.78 20.56 -1.71
C PHE A 251 4.23 19.73 -2.92
N GLY A 252 4.88 20.36 -3.88
CA GLY A 252 5.44 19.68 -5.06
C GLY A 252 6.38 18.55 -4.68
N GLN A 253 7.21 18.70 -3.64
CA GLN A 253 8.08 17.63 -3.15
C GLN A 253 7.30 16.45 -2.59
N ILE A 254 6.23 16.69 -1.79
CA ILE A 254 5.36 15.63 -1.27
C ILE A 254 4.71 14.86 -2.42
N PHE A 255 4.11 15.56 -3.37
CA PHE A 255 3.44 14.93 -4.52
C PHE A 255 4.41 14.16 -5.41
N PHE A 256 5.56 14.75 -5.72
CA PHE A 256 6.57 14.11 -6.57
C PHE A 256 7.17 12.86 -5.90
N ASN A 257 7.47 12.90 -4.61
CA ASN A 257 7.93 11.72 -3.86
C ASN A 257 6.82 10.67 -3.68
N GLY A 258 5.56 11.08 -3.67
CA GLY A 258 4.41 10.20 -3.57
C GLY A 258 3.92 9.62 -4.89
N ALA A 259 4.31 10.23 -6.01
CA ALA A 259 3.89 9.82 -7.37
C ALA A 259 4.10 8.33 -7.67
N PRO A 260 5.19 7.66 -7.23
CA PRO A 260 5.33 6.21 -7.42
C PRO A 260 4.19 5.41 -6.81
N SER A 261 3.73 5.80 -5.63
CA SER A 261 2.63 5.09 -4.94
C SER A 261 1.28 5.35 -5.60
N PHE A 262 1.03 6.57 -6.03
CA PHE A 262 -0.17 6.93 -6.78
C PHE A 262 -0.23 6.19 -8.12
N GLY A 263 0.86 6.23 -8.89
CA GLY A 263 0.97 5.53 -10.18
C GLY A 263 0.79 4.03 -10.04
N ARG A 264 1.44 3.42 -9.05
CA ARG A 264 1.29 1.98 -8.76
C ARG A 264 -0.15 1.61 -8.45
N GLN A 265 -0.84 2.36 -7.58
CA GLN A 265 -2.21 2.06 -7.17
C GLN A 265 -3.19 2.26 -8.32
N GLY A 266 -3.09 3.38 -9.05
CA GLY A 266 -3.95 3.69 -10.18
C GLY A 266 -3.80 2.70 -11.33
N LEU A 267 -2.55 2.43 -11.73
CA LEU A 267 -2.26 1.48 -12.80
C LEU A 267 -2.62 0.03 -12.43
N ASN A 268 -2.50 -0.34 -11.15
CA ASN A 268 -2.93 -1.65 -10.69
C ASN A 268 -4.45 -1.83 -10.83
N SER A 269 -5.23 -0.79 -10.52
CA SER A 269 -6.69 -0.79 -10.71
C SER A 269 -7.07 -0.87 -12.19
N ILE A 270 -6.41 -0.10 -13.05
CA ILE A 270 -6.62 -0.15 -14.52
C ILE A 270 -6.22 -1.51 -15.08
N GLY A 271 -5.09 -2.07 -14.64
CA GLY A 271 -4.62 -3.39 -15.07
C GLY A 271 -5.60 -4.50 -14.71
N GLY A 272 -6.15 -4.48 -13.49
CA GLY A 272 -7.17 -5.44 -13.05
C GLY A 272 -8.47 -5.33 -13.87
N MET A 273 -8.91 -4.12 -14.20
CA MET A 273 -10.07 -3.88 -15.07
C MET A 273 -9.84 -4.45 -16.48
N LEU A 274 -8.68 -4.17 -17.07
CA LEU A 274 -8.33 -4.68 -18.41
C LEU A 274 -8.20 -6.21 -18.43
N LEU A 275 -7.65 -6.80 -17.37
CA LEU A 275 -7.60 -8.26 -17.21
C LEU A 275 -9.00 -8.88 -17.23
N ASN A 276 -9.93 -8.31 -16.47
CA ASN A 276 -11.32 -8.79 -16.41
C ASN A 276 -12.03 -8.62 -17.77
N ILE A 277 -11.81 -7.50 -18.46
CA ILE A 277 -12.37 -7.26 -19.80
C ILE A 277 -11.84 -8.30 -20.79
N ALA A 278 -10.53 -8.55 -20.78
CA ALA A 278 -9.92 -9.55 -21.67
C ALA A 278 -10.42 -10.97 -21.36
N ALA A 279 -10.49 -11.33 -20.07
CA ALA A 279 -10.95 -12.66 -19.64
C ALA A 279 -12.42 -12.91 -19.99
N ARG A 280 -13.28 -11.87 -19.99
CA ARG A 280 -14.70 -11.96 -20.32
C ARG A 280 -14.92 -12.52 -21.74
N GLY A 281 -14.02 -12.26 -22.68
CA GLY A 281 -14.08 -12.81 -24.04
C GLY A 281 -13.96 -14.35 -24.12
N TYR A 282 -13.48 -14.98 -23.03
CA TYR A 282 -13.27 -16.45 -22.93
C TYR A 282 -14.25 -17.14 -21.98
N GLY A 283 -15.30 -16.44 -21.55
CA GLY A 283 -16.37 -16.96 -20.71
C GLY A 283 -16.19 -16.73 -19.21
N ASP A 284 -17.23 -17.08 -18.45
CA ASP A 284 -17.29 -16.81 -17.01
C ASP A 284 -16.25 -17.59 -16.20
N ALA A 285 -15.91 -18.80 -16.65
CA ALA A 285 -14.88 -19.61 -16.01
C ALA A 285 -13.49 -18.93 -16.08
N ALA A 286 -13.17 -18.25 -17.19
CA ALA A 286 -11.92 -17.52 -17.35
C ALA A 286 -11.88 -16.28 -16.42
N VAL A 287 -12.97 -15.53 -16.31
CA VAL A 287 -13.06 -14.38 -15.41
C VAL A 287 -12.93 -14.85 -13.95
N ALA A 288 -13.64 -15.89 -13.57
CA ALA A 288 -13.58 -16.44 -12.22
C ALA A 288 -12.16 -16.98 -11.89
N GLY A 289 -11.57 -17.75 -12.80
CA GLY A 289 -10.22 -18.31 -12.64
C GLY A 289 -9.16 -17.23 -12.47
N MET A 290 -9.13 -16.23 -13.35
CA MET A 290 -8.16 -15.13 -13.26
C MET A 290 -8.37 -14.24 -12.03
N SER A 291 -9.62 -14.07 -11.58
CA SER A 291 -9.93 -13.37 -10.33
C SER A 291 -9.37 -14.10 -9.11
N ILE A 292 -9.52 -15.43 -9.06
CA ILE A 292 -8.95 -16.28 -7.99
C ILE A 292 -7.42 -16.19 -7.99
N VAL A 293 -6.79 -16.32 -9.14
CA VAL A 293 -5.33 -16.19 -9.30
C VAL A 293 -4.85 -14.83 -8.80
N SER A 294 -5.56 -13.75 -9.17
CA SER A 294 -5.22 -12.39 -8.73
C SER A 294 -5.32 -12.23 -7.20
N ARG A 295 -6.32 -12.84 -6.55
CA ARG A 295 -6.47 -12.80 -5.09
C ARG A 295 -5.35 -13.55 -4.37
N ILE A 296 -5.01 -14.75 -4.83
CA ILE A 296 -3.89 -15.55 -4.28
C ILE A 296 -2.59 -14.77 -4.46
N PHE A 297 -2.37 -14.22 -5.66
CA PHE A 297 -1.21 -13.40 -5.97
C PHE A 297 -1.08 -12.19 -5.03
N GLN A 298 -2.14 -11.41 -4.83
CA GLN A 298 -2.14 -10.25 -3.95
C GLN A 298 -1.84 -10.62 -2.50
N PHE A 299 -2.36 -11.76 -2.03
CA PHE A 299 -2.06 -12.25 -0.69
C PHE A 299 -0.57 -12.55 -0.50
N VAL A 300 0.03 -13.30 -1.43
CA VAL A 300 1.47 -13.62 -1.41
C VAL A 300 2.32 -12.35 -1.58
N LEU A 301 1.92 -11.46 -2.49
CA LEU A 301 2.61 -10.18 -2.74
C LEU A 301 2.60 -9.27 -1.51
N SER A 302 1.57 -9.35 -0.67
CA SER A 302 1.47 -8.57 0.57
C SER A 302 2.66 -8.80 1.51
N VAL A 303 3.21 -10.02 1.53
CA VAL A 303 4.41 -10.34 2.33
C VAL A 303 5.64 -9.63 1.76
N ALA A 304 5.85 -9.68 0.44
CA ALA A 304 6.97 -8.99 -0.20
C ALA A 304 6.89 -7.46 -0.03
N ILE A 305 5.68 -6.90 -0.15
CA ILE A 305 5.40 -5.48 0.12
C ILE A 305 5.73 -5.15 1.58
N GLY A 306 5.33 -5.99 2.52
CA GLY A 306 5.61 -5.79 3.94
C GLY A 306 7.11 -5.76 4.25
N VAL A 307 7.89 -6.67 3.66
CA VAL A 307 9.36 -6.67 3.78
C VAL A 307 9.97 -5.41 3.16
N GLY A 308 9.51 -5.02 1.97
CA GLY A 308 9.97 -3.79 1.30
C GLY A 308 9.64 -2.52 2.09
N GLN A 309 8.47 -2.47 2.72
CA GLN A 309 8.08 -1.35 3.59
C GLN A 309 8.91 -1.29 4.88
N GLY A 310 9.43 -2.43 5.36
CA GLY A 310 10.40 -2.48 6.45
C GLY A 310 11.75 -1.85 6.09
N LEU A 311 12.16 -1.94 4.81
CA LEU A 311 13.37 -1.28 4.31
C LEU A 311 13.22 0.24 4.25
N GLN A 312 12.05 0.75 3.85
CA GLN A 312 11.86 2.17 3.53
C GLN A 312 12.37 3.13 4.62
N PRO A 313 11.98 2.98 5.92
CA PRO A 313 12.51 3.84 6.97
C PRO A 313 14.02 3.69 7.17
N VAL A 314 14.56 2.47 7.05
CA VAL A 314 15.99 2.22 7.24
C VAL A 314 16.80 2.86 6.12
N ALA A 315 16.36 2.71 4.87
CA ALA A 315 17.02 3.30 3.72
C ALA A 315 16.95 4.84 3.74
N ALA A 316 15.74 5.41 3.97
CA ALA A 316 15.55 6.85 4.00
C ALA A 316 16.36 7.52 5.12
N PHE A 317 16.29 6.97 6.34
CA PHE A 317 16.97 7.52 7.50
C PHE A 317 18.50 7.49 7.35
N ASN A 318 19.04 6.32 7.00
CA ASN A 318 20.51 6.17 6.83
C ASN A 318 21.02 6.95 5.61
N TYR A 319 20.21 7.13 4.56
CA TYR A 319 20.56 7.99 3.44
C TYR A 319 20.61 9.47 3.87
N GLY A 320 19.68 9.93 4.68
CA GLY A 320 19.71 11.27 5.29
C GLY A 320 20.89 11.48 6.25
N ALA A 321 21.28 10.44 6.99
CA ALA A 321 22.42 10.42 7.88
C ALA A 321 23.77 10.18 7.14
N ARG A 322 23.78 10.13 5.81
CA ARG A 322 24.94 9.84 4.94
C ARG A 322 25.67 8.50 5.23
N ARG A 323 24.96 7.54 5.84
CA ARG A 323 25.46 6.17 6.12
C ARG A 323 25.18 5.24 4.93
N PHE A 324 25.84 5.50 3.80
CA PHE A 324 25.54 4.86 2.51
C PHE A 324 25.87 3.35 2.50
N ALA A 325 26.92 2.91 3.18
CA ALA A 325 27.22 1.48 3.33
C ALA A 325 26.08 0.73 4.05
N ARG A 326 25.43 1.36 5.03
CA ARG A 326 24.26 0.79 5.71
C ARG A 326 23.04 0.70 4.79
N VAL A 327 22.79 1.72 3.96
CA VAL A 327 21.71 1.69 2.93
C VAL A 327 21.93 0.52 1.97
N ARG A 328 23.16 0.34 1.47
CA ARG A 328 23.51 -0.79 0.60
C ARG A 328 23.29 -2.15 1.29
N LYS A 329 23.79 -2.30 2.52
CA LYS A 329 23.60 -3.53 3.30
C LYS A 329 22.13 -3.82 3.56
N ALA A 330 21.33 -2.78 3.86
CA ALA A 330 19.89 -2.88 4.05
C ALA A 330 19.16 -3.34 2.79
N ALA A 331 19.48 -2.77 1.63
CA ALA A 331 18.90 -3.18 0.35
C ALA A 331 19.19 -4.64 0.02
N ILE A 332 20.46 -5.06 0.10
CA ILE A 332 20.89 -6.44 -0.20
C ILE A 332 20.21 -7.43 0.78
N PHE A 333 20.24 -7.13 2.08
CA PHE A 333 19.60 -7.98 3.08
C PHE A 333 18.11 -8.12 2.85
N THR A 334 17.43 -7.02 2.51
CA THR A 334 15.97 -7.01 2.25
C THR A 334 15.64 -7.82 1.00
N ILE A 335 16.39 -7.68 -0.09
CA ILE A 335 16.21 -8.49 -1.31
C ILE A 335 16.37 -9.98 -0.99
N SER A 336 17.44 -10.35 -0.28
CA SER A 336 17.72 -11.74 0.08
C SER A 336 16.63 -12.32 0.98
N THR A 337 16.18 -11.56 1.99
CA THR A 337 15.12 -11.98 2.91
C THR A 337 13.79 -12.11 2.18
N ALA A 338 13.42 -11.13 1.36
CA ALA A 338 12.20 -11.20 0.55
C ALA A 338 12.25 -12.37 -0.44
N PHE A 339 13.41 -12.65 -1.02
CA PHE A 339 13.60 -13.82 -1.91
C PHE A 339 13.35 -15.14 -1.18
N VAL A 340 13.88 -15.31 0.03
CA VAL A 340 13.64 -16.51 0.85
C VAL A 340 12.16 -16.66 1.18
N PHE A 341 11.49 -15.60 1.65
CA PHE A 341 10.06 -15.64 1.93
C PHE A 341 9.24 -15.99 0.67
N MET A 342 9.55 -15.34 -0.45
CA MET A 342 8.85 -15.63 -1.72
C MET A 342 9.15 -17.03 -2.22
N ALA A 343 10.37 -17.54 -2.05
CA ALA A 343 10.70 -18.92 -2.41
C ALA A 343 9.84 -19.93 -1.64
N VAL A 344 9.71 -19.76 -0.32
CA VAL A 344 8.88 -20.64 0.51
C VAL A 344 7.40 -20.52 0.12
N LEU A 345 6.86 -19.31 0.03
CA LEU A 345 5.45 -19.09 -0.27
C LEU A 345 5.07 -19.55 -1.68
N ASN A 346 5.92 -19.28 -2.68
CA ASN A 346 5.68 -19.70 -4.05
C ASN A 346 5.75 -21.22 -4.21
N SER A 347 6.68 -21.87 -3.51
CA SER A 347 6.74 -23.33 -3.48
C SER A 347 5.48 -23.93 -2.85
N LEU A 348 5.03 -23.38 -1.71
CA LEU A 348 3.77 -23.80 -1.10
C LEU A 348 2.57 -23.59 -2.03
N CYS A 349 2.49 -22.45 -2.71
CA CYS A 349 1.44 -22.18 -3.69
C CYS A 349 1.51 -23.12 -4.91
N TRP A 350 2.71 -23.41 -5.40
CA TRP A 350 2.90 -24.30 -6.55
C TRP A 350 2.42 -25.72 -6.27
N PHE A 351 2.85 -26.30 -5.13
CA PHE A 351 2.50 -27.67 -4.77
C PHE A 351 1.03 -27.81 -4.33
N ASN A 352 0.43 -26.73 -3.81
CA ASN A 352 -0.97 -26.71 -3.36
C ASN A 352 -1.87 -25.87 -4.29
N ALA A 353 -1.49 -25.64 -5.54
CA ALA A 353 -2.21 -24.74 -6.44
C ALA A 353 -3.68 -25.19 -6.65
N GLU A 354 -3.92 -26.46 -6.92
CA GLU A 354 -5.26 -26.99 -7.13
C GLU A 354 -6.14 -26.93 -5.86
N PRO A 355 -5.71 -27.42 -4.68
CA PRO A 355 -6.45 -27.24 -3.45
C PRO A 355 -6.76 -25.77 -3.10
N LEU A 356 -5.80 -24.87 -3.35
CA LEU A 356 -6.00 -23.43 -3.12
C LEU A 356 -7.09 -22.84 -4.03
N ILE A 357 -7.12 -23.23 -5.30
CA ILE A 357 -8.16 -22.78 -6.24
C ILE A 357 -9.52 -23.31 -5.83
N ARG A 358 -9.61 -24.61 -5.51
CA ARG A 358 -10.86 -25.25 -5.08
C ARG A 358 -11.41 -24.69 -3.78
N LEU A 359 -10.56 -24.18 -2.91
CA LEU A 359 -10.99 -23.47 -1.68
C LEU A 359 -11.86 -22.24 -1.99
N PHE A 360 -11.57 -21.55 -3.11
CA PHE A 360 -12.37 -20.41 -3.56
C PHE A 360 -13.58 -20.84 -4.38
N ARG A 361 -13.41 -21.83 -5.25
CA ARG A 361 -14.47 -22.37 -6.09
C ARG A 361 -14.12 -23.80 -6.55
N ASP A 362 -14.94 -24.76 -6.15
CA ASP A 362 -14.81 -26.14 -6.58
C ASP A 362 -15.59 -26.35 -7.91
N ASP A 363 -14.94 -25.96 -8.99
CA ASP A 363 -15.46 -26.02 -10.36
C ASP A 363 -14.34 -26.45 -11.31
N PRO A 364 -14.51 -27.56 -12.04
CA PRO A 364 -13.48 -28.08 -12.94
C PRO A 364 -13.08 -27.11 -14.06
N GLU A 365 -14.03 -26.35 -14.62
CA GLU A 365 -13.76 -25.39 -15.69
C GLU A 365 -12.93 -24.22 -15.19
N VAL A 366 -13.27 -23.70 -14.01
CA VAL A 366 -12.51 -22.64 -13.34
C VAL A 366 -11.10 -23.13 -12.98
N THR A 367 -10.99 -24.36 -12.48
CA THR A 367 -9.69 -24.96 -12.13
C THR A 367 -8.81 -25.16 -13.36
N ALA A 368 -9.38 -25.54 -14.49
CA ALA A 368 -8.63 -25.73 -15.75
C ALA A 368 -7.95 -24.45 -16.24
N VAL A 369 -8.58 -23.29 -16.02
CA VAL A 369 -8.00 -21.96 -16.35
C VAL A 369 -7.05 -21.47 -15.25
N ALA A 370 -7.47 -21.55 -13.99
CA ALA A 370 -6.72 -20.96 -12.88
C ALA A 370 -5.41 -21.69 -12.58
N LEU A 371 -5.35 -23.02 -12.77
CA LEU A 371 -4.19 -23.83 -12.40
C LEU A 371 -2.93 -23.48 -13.22
N PRO A 372 -2.94 -23.45 -14.56
CA PRO A 372 -1.79 -23.03 -15.34
C PRO A 372 -1.42 -21.55 -15.04
N ALA A 373 -2.40 -20.65 -14.98
CA ALA A 373 -2.18 -19.24 -14.69
C ALA A 373 -1.49 -19.04 -13.34
N LEU A 374 -1.94 -19.73 -12.29
CA LEU A 374 -1.32 -19.65 -10.96
C LEU A 374 0.11 -20.20 -10.97
N ARG A 375 0.36 -21.30 -11.68
CA ARG A 375 1.71 -21.86 -11.80
C ARG A 375 2.66 -20.92 -12.55
N TYR A 376 2.25 -20.33 -13.67
CA TYR A 376 3.05 -19.31 -14.37
C TYR A 376 3.36 -18.12 -13.45
N GLN A 377 2.36 -17.69 -12.69
CA GLN A 377 2.52 -16.58 -11.75
C GLN A 377 3.49 -16.94 -10.62
N CYS A 378 3.45 -18.15 -10.07
CA CYS A 378 4.40 -18.59 -9.04
C CYS A 378 5.86 -18.49 -9.52
N VAL A 379 6.15 -18.82 -10.79
CA VAL A 379 7.50 -18.65 -11.36
C VAL A 379 7.89 -17.16 -11.40
N ALA A 380 7.02 -16.29 -11.90
CA ALA A 380 7.30 -14.86 -12.01
C ALA A 380 7.46 -14.19 -10.64
N MET A 381 6.79 -14.67 -9.61
CA MET A 381 6.87 -14.14 -8.25
C MET A 381 8.27 -14.20 -7.63
N PHE A 382 9.16 -15.09 -8.09
CA PHE A 382 10.57 -15.09 -7.67
C PHE A 382 11.32 -13.81 -8.05
N LEU A 383 10.81 -13.07 -9.02
CA LEU A 383 11.41 -11.80 -9.48
C LEU A 383 10.94 -10.59 -8.67
N GLN A 384 9.81 -10.70 -7.96
CA GLN A 384 9.18 -9.61 -7.22
C GLN A 384 10.08 -8.96 -6.16
N PRO A 385 10.90 -9.67 -5.39
CA PRO A 385 11.79 -9.05 -4.42
C PRO A 385 12.66 -7.93 -5.00
N VAL A 386 13.26 -8.15 -6.16
CA VAL A 386 14.10 -7.14 -6.82
C VAL A 386 13.26 -5.97 -7.29
N ILE A 387 12.12 -6.21 -7.92
CA ILE A 387 11.22 -5.18 -8.45
C ILE A 387 10.72 -4.28 -7.32
N ILE A 388 10.15 -4.87 -6.25
CA ILE A 388 9.53 -4.15 -5.13
C ILE A 388 10.58 -3.39 -4.33
N VAL A 389 11.66 -4.06 -3.94
CA VAL A 389 12.70 -3.45 -3.10
C VAL A 389 13.38 -2.31 -3.82
N THR A 390 13.69 -2.46 -5.11
CA THR A 390 14.30 -1.39 -5.91
C THR A 390 13.39 -0.17 -6.00
N ASN A 391 12.11 -0.38 -6.31
CA ASN A 391 11.13 0.71 -6.38
C ASN A 391 10.98 1.44 -5.04
N MET A 392 10.77 0.69 -3.94
CA MET A 392 10.56 1.26 -2.61
C MET A 392 11.82 1.94 -2.07
N MET A 393 13.00 1.41 -2.37
CA MET A 393 14.26 2.05 -2.01
C MET A 393 14.41 3.40 -2.70
N PHE A 394 14.26 3.49 -4.03
CA PHE A 394 14.35 4.76 -4.75
C PHE A 394 13.32 5.77 -4.29
N GLN A 395 12.09 5.32 -3.98
CA GLN A 395 11.05 6.18 -3.42
C GLN A 395 11.47 6.76 -2.07
N SER A 396 11.98 5.94 -1.17
CA SER A 396 12.32 6.33 0.20
C SER A 396 13.52 7.29 0.27
N ILE A 397 14.54 7.09 -0.58
CA ILE A 397 15.74 7.96 -0.63
C ILE A 397 15.52 9.24 -1.44
N GLY A 398 14.33 9.42 -2.07
CA GLY A 398 13.98 10.65 -2.79
C GLY A 398 14.41 10.66 -4.26
N LYS A 399 14.89 9.56 -4.84
CA LYS A 399 15.11 9.41 -6.29
C LYS A 399 13.75 9.11 -6.99
N SER A 400 12.77 10.01 -6.78
CA SER A 400 11.35 9.81 -7.09
C SER A 400 11.07 9.62 -8.59
N GLY A 401 11.82 10.25 -9.47
CA GLY A 401 11.69 10.05 -10.92
C GLY A 401 11.96 8.60 -11.32
N ARG A 402 13.05 8.00 -10.81
CA ARG A 402 13.37 6.58 -11.03
C ARG A 402 12.31 5.66 -10.41
N ALA A 403 11.85 5.98 -9.20
CA ALA A 403 10.82 5.22 -8.51
C ALA A 403 9.49 5.28 -9.26
N THR A 404 9.05 6.45 -9.76
CA THR A 404 7.83 6.60 -10.55
C THR A 404 7.90 5.82 -11.84
N PHE A 405 9.02 5.92 -12.55
CA PHE A 405 9.24 5.14 -13.77
C PHE A 405 9.08 3.64 -13.51
N LEU A 406 9.80 3.10 -12.52
CA LEU A 406 9.71 1.67 -12.17
C LEU A 406 8.33 1.25 -11.66
N ALA A 407 7.64 2.11 -10.90
CA ALA A 407 6.27 1.86 -10.46
C ALA A 407 5.29 1.77 -11.63
N CYS A 408 5.45 2.65 -12.62
CA CYS A 408 4.62 2.66 -13.82
C CYS A 408 4.99 1.56 -14.82
N CYS A 409 6.25 1.09 -14.84
CA CYS A 409 6.69 0.05 -15.77
C CYS A 409 5.88 -1.22 -15.64
N ARG A 410 5.69 -1.71 -14.43
CA ARG A 410 5.07 -3.02 -14.18
C ARG A 410 3.68 -3.13 -14.79
N GLN A 411 2.77 -2.25 -14.42
CA GLN A 411 1.38 -2.29 -14.87
C GLN A 411 1.14 -1.42 -16.11
N GLY A 412 1.79 -0.26 -16.21
CA GLY A 412 1.58 0.68 -17.31
C GLY A 412 2.31 0.27 -18.59
N VAL A 413 3.64 0.23 -18.53
CA VAL A 413 4.47 0.04 -19.74
C VAL A 413 4.53 -1.42 -20.17
N CYS A 414 4.57 -2.36 -19.22
CA CYS A 414 4.71 -3.78 -19.54
C CYS A 414 3.34 -4.48 -19.64
N PHE A 415 2.52 -4.44 -18.58
CA PHE A 415 1.29 -5.23 -18.53
C PHE A 415 0.21 -4.75 -19.51
N ILE A 416 -0.08 -3.42 -19.57
CA ILE A 416 -1.17 -2.91 -20.42
C ILE A 416 -0.96 -3.26 -21.89
N PRO A 417 0.20 -3.05 -22.52
CA PRO A 417 0.39 -3.47 -23.91
C PRO A 417 0.27 -4.98 -24.09
N LEU A 418 0.75 -5.78 -23.16
CA LEU A 418 0.68 -7.24 -23.23
C LEU A 418 -0.77 -7.74 -23.16
N ILE A 419 -1.59 -7.23 -22.24
CA ILE A 419 -2.99 -7.66 -22.12
C ILE A 419 -3.84 -7.26 -23.34
N LEU A 420 -3.44 -6.21 -24.06
CA LEU A 420 -4.09 -5.78 -25.28
C LEU A 420 -3.65 -6.57 -26.52
N THR A 421 -2.48 -7.21 -26.50
CA THR A 421 -1.90 -7.90 -27.67
C THR A 421 -1.86 -9.42 -27.54
N LEU A 422 -1.38 -9.97 -26.40
CA LEU A 422 -1.18 -11.41 -26.24
C LEU A 422 -2.45 -12.24 -26.35
N PRO A 423 -3.63 -11.81 -25.87
CA PRO A 423 -4.86 -12.56 -26.05
C PRO A 423 -5.26 -12.77 -27.52
N HIS A 424 -4.88 -11.82 -28.41
CA HIS A 424 -5.12 -11.95 -29.84
C HIS A 424 -4.18 -12.95 -30.54
N ILE A 425 -2.99 -13.21 -29.95
CA ILE A 425 -1.96 -14.09 -30.52
C ILE A 425 -2.09 -15.50 -29.93
N TRP A 426 -2.24 -15.63 -28.61
CA TRP A 426 -2.21 -16.90 -27.88
C TRP A 426 -3.54 -17.24 -27.18
N GLY A 427 -4.60 -16.50 -27.46
CA GLY A 427 -5.91 -16.76 -26.85
C GLY A 427 -5.87 -16.66 -25.32
N LEU A 428 -6.50 -17.60 -24.65
CA LEU A 428 -6.58 -17.67 -23.19
C LEU A 428 -5.20 -17.74 -22.52
N SER A 429 -4.28 -18.54 -23.08
CA SER A 429 -2.89 -18.62 -22.58
C SER A 429 -2.17 -17.29 -22.64
N GLY A 430 -2.54 -16.41 -23.58
CA GLY A 430 -2.07 -15.03 -23.62
C GLY A 430 -2.47 -14.23 -22.38
N ILE A 431 -3.69 -14.41 -21.88
CA ILE A 431 -4.16 -13.76 -20.64
C ILE A 431 -3.39 -14.31 -19.42
N GLU A 432 -3.23 -15.62 -19.33
CA GLU A 432 -2.53 -16.29 -18.24
C GLU A 432 -1.06 -15.85 -18.12
N LEU A 433 -0.41 -15.59 -19.26
CA LEU A 433 1.00 -15.21 -19.35
C LEU A 433 1.28 -13.70 -19.27
N CYS A 434 0.26 -12.84 -19.43
CA CYS A 434 0.45 -11.39 -19.44
C CYS A 434 1.20 -10.87 -18.21
N GLN A 435 0.74 -11.22 -17.01
CA GLN A 435 1.36 -10.73 -15.77
C GLN A 435 2.75 -11.34 -15.53
N PRO A 436 2.97 -12.66 -15.70
CA PRO A 436 4.30 -13.26 -15.64
C PRO A 436 5.32 -12.63 -16.58
N ILE A 437 4.96 -12.35 -17.83
CA ILE A 437 5.85 -11.71 -18.80
C ILE A 437 6.11 -10.24 -18.40
N ALA A 438 5.06 -9.51 -17.99
CA ALA A 438 5.22 -8.14 -17.50
C ALA A 438 6.17 -8.05 -16.29
N ASP A 439 6.08 -8.99 -15.38
CA ASP A 439 6.96 -9.08 -14.21
C ASP A 439 8.42 -9.40 -14.64
N GLY A 440 8.61 -10.30 -15.60
CA GLY A 440 9.93 -10.59 -16.18
C GLY A 440 10.57 -9.37 -16.86
N LEU A 441 9.81 -8.66 -17.69
CA LEU A 441 10.28 -7.42 -18.33
C LEU A 441 10.61 -6.34 -17.30
N THR A 442 9.76 -6.18 -16.30
CA THR A 442 10.00 -5.21 -15.21
C THR A 442 11.24 -5.56 -14.40
N PHE A 443 11.51 -6.83 -14.16
CA PHE A 443 12.74 -7.28 -13.53
C PHE A 443 13.95 -6.89 -14.38
N CYS A 444 13.93 -7.19 -15.68
CA CYS A 444 15.01 -6.82 -16.61
C CYS A 444 15.26 -5.30 -16.65
N ILE A 445 14.21 -4.49 -16.52
CA ILE A 445 14.34 -3.03 -16.42
C ILE A 445 14.86 -2.60 -15.05
N SER A 446 14.47 -3.27 -13.96
CA SER A 446 14.85 -2.89 -12.59
C SER A 446 16.33 -3.13 -12.29
N VAL A 447 16.91 -4.20 -12.82
CA VAL A 447 18.33 -4.58 -12.58
C VAL A 447 19.32 -3.49 -13.02
N PRO A 448 19.23 -2.89 -14.23
CA PRO A 448 20.11 -1.79 -14.65
C PRO A 448 20.00 -0.52 -13.80
N PHE A 449 18.90 -0.31 -13.08
CA PHE A 449 18.77 0.78 -12.13
C PHE A 449 19.39 0.43 -10.77
N LEU A 450 19.22 -0.82 -10.32
CA LEU A 450 19.67 -1.28 -9.01
C LEU A 450 21.19 -1.43 -8.93
N LEU A 451 21.81 -2.15 -9.88
CA LEU A 451 23.21 -2.52 -9.78
C LEU A 451 24.17 -1.32 -9.79
N PRO A 452 24.04 -0.32 -10.71
CA PRO A 452 24.86 0.88 -10.68
C PRO A 452 24.68 1.67 -9.39
N PHE A 453 23.44 1.73 -8.87
CA PHE A 453 23.15 2.44 -7.63
C PHE A 453 23.81 1.77 -6.42
N LEU A 454 23.76 0.44 -6.32
CA LEU A 454 24.47 -0.28 -5.27
C LEU A 454 26.00 -0.11 -5.35
N LYS A 455 26.54 0.09 -6.55
CA LYS A 455 27.95 0.43 -6.76
C LYS A 455 28.24 1.85 -6.31
N GLU A 456 27.40 2.83 -6.70
CA GLU A 456 27.46 4.24 -6.24
C GLU A 456 27.50 4.32 -4.69
N LEU A 457 26.61 3.58 -4.01
CA LEU A 457 26.59 3.52 -2.54
C LEU A 457 27.84 2.88 -1.93
N LYS A 458 28.50 1.97 -2.65
CA LYS A 458 29.76 1.36 -2.21
C LYS A 458 30.93 2.34 -2.33
N GLU A 459 30.94 3.14 -3.38
CA GLU A 459 32.00 4.11 -3.66
C GLU A 459 31.92 5.34 -2.75
N GLN A 460 30.69 5.75 -2.37
CA GLN A 460 30.50 6.87 -1.44
C GLN A 460 30.92 6.53 0.00
N GLY A 461 30.90 5.24 0.38
CA GLY A 461 31.24 4.84 1.75
C GLY A 461 30.27 5.40 2.81
N ASP A 462 30.70 5.41 4.05
CA ASP A 462 30.03 6.14 5.16
C ASP A 462 30.85 7.40 5.42
N GLU A 463 30.19 8.56 5.45
CA GLU A 463 30.80 9.77 6.00
C GLU A 463 30.77 9.67 7.54
N GLU A 464 31.90 9.82 8.19
CA GLU A 464 32.08 9.79 9.65
C GLU A 464 31.39 10.97 10.37
#